data_8394a908ffe5ef9f0db43ed03277cddc
#
_entry.id   8394a908ffe5ef9f0db43ed03277cddc
#
_cell.length_a   1.000
_cell.length_b   1.000
_cell.length_c   1.000
_cell.angle_alpha   90.00
_cell.angle_beta   90.00
_cell.angle_gamma   90.00
#
_symmetry.space_group_name_H-M   'P 1'
#
loop_
_entity.id
_entity.type
_entity.pdbx_description
1 polymer ?
#
loop_
_entity_poly.entity_id
_entity_poly.type
_entity_poly.pdbx_seq_one_letter_code
_entity_poly.pdbx_strand_id
1 'polypeptide(L)'
;RRQLPLSGRSPQISIMMGKSAGGAVYAPVTTDFVIAVDEEAEMYVTGPNVIREVTGEDITSAELGGARQQELNGNVSAVVPSEDDAFDMVRDLLDHLPLTCFDESPEFAAPSDAEVAEDEDLNAFMPDDTNAGYDMMDLLTQLGDDEDLIEIQENFAPNMITAFGRIDGKTVGFVANNPM
;
A
#
# COMPACT_ATOMS: atom_id res chain seq x y z
N ARG A 1 -16.48 -11.12 14.58
CA ARG A 1 -16.76 -12.54 14.26
C ARG A 1 -17.30 -12.77 12.85
N ARG A 2 -17.94 -11.78 12.19
CA ARG A 2 -18.44 -11.93 10.80
C ARG A 2 -17.38 -11.68 9.74
N GLN A 3 -16.36 -10.95 10.05
CA GLN A 3 -15.26 -10.55 9.16
C GLN A 3 -14.26 -11.69 8.93
N LEU A 4 -13.91 -12.44 9.97
CA LEU A 4 -12.95 -13.54 9.90
C LEU A 4 -13.25 -14.61 8.83
N PRO A 5 -14.51 -15.04 8.60
CA PRO A 5 -14.81 -16.00 7.54
C PRO A 5 -14.60 -15.47 6.11
N LEU A 6 -14.45 -14.16 5.94
CA LEU A 6 -14.19 -13.53 4.63
C LEU A 6 -12.69 -13.37 4.36
N SER A 7 -11.86 -13.45 5.41
CA SER A 7 -10.40 -13.39 5.26
C SER A 7 -9.90 -14.48 4.32
N GLY A 8 -9.13 -14.09 3.30
CA GLY A 8 -8.67 -14.97 2.24
C GLY A 8 -9.74 -15.45 1.26
N ARG A 9 -10.96 -14.90 1.32
CA ARG A 9 -12.04 -15.22 0.37
C ARG A 9 -12.44 -14.07 -0.53
N SER A 10 -12.46 -12.86 0.01
CA SER A 10 -12.73 -11.62 -0.71
C SER A 10 -11.86 -10.53 -0.16
N PRO A 11 -11.37 -9.58 -0.97
CA PRO A 11 -10.62 -8.44 -0.50
C PRO A 11 -11.39 -7.67 0.56
N GLN A 12 -10.72 -7.33 1.65
CA GLN A 12 -11.26 -6.51 2.73
C GLN A 12 -10.42 -5.26 2.84
N ILE A 13 -11.01 -4.11 2.55
CA ILE A 13 -10.34 -2.82 2.55
C ILE A 13 -10.98 -1.94 3.61
N SER A 14 -10.18 -1.36 4.49
CA SER A 14 -10.62 -0.39 5.48
C SER A 14 -10.10 1.00 5.13
N ILE A 15 -10.98 2.00 5.16
CA ILE A 15 -10.60 3.40 5.02
C ILE A 15 -10.76 4.07 6.38
N MET A 16 -9.68 4.68 6.86
CA MET A 16 -9.64 5.44 8.10
C MET A 16 -9.77 6.93 7.80
N MET A 17 -10.94 7.51 8.06
CA MET A 17 -11.28 8.91 7.80
C MET A 17 -11.41 9.72 9.10
N GLY A 18 -10.90 9.20 10.21
CA GLY A 18 -11.02 9.84 11.50
C GLY A 18 -10.41 9.01 12.62
N LYS A 19 -10.72 9.41 13.85
CA LYS A 19 -10.11 8.83 15.05
C LYS A 19 -10.74 7.48 15.40
N SER A 20 -9.91 6.47 15.56
CA SER A 20 -10.29 5.13 16.01
C SER A 20 -9.45 4.72 17.21
N ALA A 21 -10.10 4.45 18.33
CA ALA A 21 -9.43 4.16 19.58
C ALA A 21 -9.96 2.89 20.25
N GLY A 22 -9.12 2.24 21.02
CA GLY A 22 -9.47 1.05 21.79
C GLY A 22 -9.88 -0.11 20.88
N GLY A 23 -10.99 -0.76 21.21
CA GLY A 23 -11.49 -1.92 20.48
C GLY A 23 -11.89 -1.66 19.02
N ALA A 24 -12.12 -0.42 18.64
CA ALA A 24 -12.48 -0.04 17.28
C ALA A 24 -11.33 -0.23 16.29
N VAL A 25 -10.08 -0.18 16.76
CA VAL A 25 -8.87 -0.36 15.93
C VAL A 25 -8.70 -1.80 15.45
N TYR A 26 -9.20 -2.77 16.21
CA TYR A 26 -8.98 -4.19 15.87
C TYR A 26 -9.64 -4.62 14.56
N ALA A 27 -10.75 -4.02 14.18
CA ALA A 27 -11.45 -4.39 12.96
C ALA A 27 -10.66 -3.97 11.70
N PRO A 28 -10.24 -2.71 11.53
CA PRO A 28 -9.45 -2.30 10.37
C PRO A 28 -8.11 -3.02 10.25
N VAL A 29 -7.34 -3.19 11.33
CA VAL A 29 -6.04 -3.86 11.26
C VAL A 29 -6.12 -5.37 10.94
N THR A 30 -7.32 -5.94 10.91
CA THR A 30 -7.52 -7.33 10.48
C THR A 30 -8.04 -7.44 9.05
N THR A 31 -8.13 -6.34 8.32
CA THR A 31 -8.43 -6.31 6.88
C THR A 31 -7.15 -6.44 6.06
N ASP A 32 -7.28 -6.70 4.76
CA ASP A 32 -6.14 -6.93 3.88
C ASP A 32 -5.40 -5.62 3.58
N PHE A 33 -6.14 -4.51 3.46
CA PHE A 33 -5.59 -3.18 3.23
C PHE A 33 -6.22 -2.16 4.18
N VAL A 34 -5.41 -1.25 4.68
CA VAL A 34 -5.83 -0.11 5.48
C VAL A 34 -5.33 1.17 4.81
N ILE A 35 -6.25 1.98 4.33
CA ILE A 35 -5.96 3.31 3.74
C ILE A 35 -6.32 4.36 4.78
N ALA A 36 -5.45 5.31 5.05
CA ALA A 36 -5.68 6.36 6.04
C ALA A 36 -5.61 7.74 5.42
N VAL A 37 -6.59 8.60 5.75
CA VAL A 37 -6.58 10.01 5.36
C VAL A 37 -5.63 10.77 6.27
N ASP A 38 -4.67 11.47 5.67
CA ASP A 38 -3.64 12.22 6.39
C ASP A 38 -4.26 13.30 7.30
N GLU A 39 -3.61 13.59 8.41
CA GLU A 39 -4.03 14.55 9.44
C GLU A 39 -5.39 14.26 10.12
N GLU A 40 -6.26 13.43 9.53
CA GLU A 40 -7.58 13.11 10.08
C GLU A 40 -7.60 11.75 10.79
N ALA A 41 -6.94 10.74 10.21
CA ALA A 41 -6.94 9.39 10.75
C ALA A 41 -5.99 9.25 11.94
N GLU A 42 -6.53 8.71 13.03
CA GLU A 42 -5.75 8.31 14.20
C GLU A 42 -6.14 6.89 14.61
N MET A 43 -5.16 6.04 14.88
CA MET A 43 -5.36 4.64 15.28
C MET A 43 -4.49 4.31 16.48
N TYR A 44 -5.08 4.07 17.65
CA TYR A 44 -4.36 3.62 18.84
C TYR A 44 -5.28 2.81 19.77
N VAL A 45 -4.71 1.83 20.45
CA VAL A 45 -5.47 1.03 21.44
C VAL A 45 -5.68 1.84 22.70
N THR A 46 -4.63 2.50 23.18
CA THR A 46 -4.65 3.31 24.41
C THR A 46 -4.30 4.74 24.08
N GLY A 47 -5.15 5.68 24.50
CA GLY A 47 -4.97 7.10 24.20
C GLY A 47 -3.88 7.79 25.00
N PRO A 48 -3.42 9.01 24.58
CA PRO A 48 -2.32 9.74 25.20
C PRO A 48 -2.47 9.98 26.70
N ASN A 49 -3.70 10.26 27.16
CA ASN A 49 -3.94 10.51 28.60
C ASN A 49 -3.61 9.31 29.48
N VAL A 50 -3.96 8.11 29.02
CA VAL A 50 -3.66 6.86 29.77
C VAL A 50 -2.15 6.59 29.75
N ILE A 51 -1.48 6.84 28.62
CA ILE A 51 -0.01 6.71 28.54
C ILE A 51 0.65 7.65 29.54
N ARG A 52 0.24 8.92 29.58
CA ARG A 52 0.76 9.90 30.55
C ARG A 52 0.56 9.45 32.00
N GLU A 53 -0.59 8.90 32.35
CA GLU A 53 -0.88 8.41 33.70
C GLU A 53 -0.06 7.19 34.08
N VAL A 54 0.21 6.29 33.15
CA VAL A 54 0.86 5.01 33.42
C VAL A 54 2.39 5.10 33.31
N THR A 55 2.90 5.77 32.25
CA THR A 55 4.34 5.84 31.95
C THR A 55 4.95 7.20 32.26
N GLY A 56 4.13 8.24 32.46
CA GLY A 56 4.58 9.62 32.61
C GLY A 56 5.01 10.29 31.30
N GLU A 57 4.80 9.65 30.17
CA GLU A 57 5.20 10.10 28.85
C GLU A 57 4.17 11.07 28.29
N ASP A 58 4.62 12.23 27.81
CA ASP A 58 3.76 13.22 27.20
C ASP A 58 3.86 13.12 25.68
N ILE A 59 2.84 12.53 25.06
CA ILE A 59 2.76 12.27 23.62
C ILE A 59 1.44 12.77 23.06
N THR A 60 1.45 13.33 21.87
CA THR A 60 0.22 13.76 21.18
C THR A 60 -0.48 12.57 20.51
N SER A 61 -1.76 12.71 20.18
CA SER A 61 -2.52 11.68 19.45
C SER A 61 -1.90 11.38 18.08
N ALA A 62 -1.43 12.42 17.39
CA ALA A 62 -0.80 12.27 16.07
C ALA A 62 0.54 11.53 16.15
N GLU A 63 1.39 11.84 17.12
CA GLU A 63 2.65 11.14 17.36
C GLU A 63 2.43 9.68 17.79
N LEU A 64 1.34 9.41 18.52
CA LEU A 64 1.01 8.07 18.99
C LEU A 64 0.42 7.19 17.88
N GLY A 65 -0.51 7.74 17.11
CA GLY A 65 -1.31 6.94 16.20
C GLY A 65 -1.81 7.65 14.96
N GLY A 66 -1.24 8.79 14.58
CA GLY A 66 -1.58 9.47 13.32
C GLY A 66 -1.28 8.60 12.11
N ALA A 67 -1.93 8.89 10.98
CA ALA A 67 -1.83 8.11 9.74
C ALA A 67 -0.38 7.81 9.34
N ARG A 68 0.47 8.84 9.29
CA ARG A 68 1.90 8.71 8.95
C ARG A 68 2.67 7.83 9.94
N GLN A 69 2.38 7.94 11.23
CA GLN A 69 3.03 7.11 12.24
C GLN A 69 2.62 5.65 12.10
N GLN A 70 1.37 5.38 11.75
CA GLN A 70 0.87 4.02 11.55
C GLN A 70 1.37 3.42 10.23
N GLU A 71 1.62 4.23 9.21
CA GLU A 71 2.29 3.82 7.97
C GLU A 71 3.73 3.37 8.27
N LEU A 72 4.52 4.17 8.98
CA LEU A 72 5.88 3.83 9.41
C LEU A 72 5.95 2.55 10.26
N ASN A 73 4.88 2.22 10.96
CA ASN A 73 4.76 1.00 11.74
C ASN A 73 4.23 -0.20 10.92
N GLY A 74 3.87 -0.01 9.65
CA GLY A 74 3.33 -1.04 8.78
C GLY A 74 1.87 -1.43 9.06
N ASN A 75 1.14 -0.64 9.86
CA ASN A 75 -0.28 -0.88 10.16
C ASN A 75 -1.22 -0.27 9.13
N VAL A 76 -0.73 0.67 8.33
CA VAL A 76 -1.45 1.35 7.26
C VAL A 76 -0.76 1.02 5.94
N SER A 77 -1.56 0.66 4.95
CA SER A 77 -1.08 0.26 3.62
C SER A 77 -0.74 1.46 2.75
N ALA A 78 -1.47 2.57 2.94
CA ALA A 78 -1.21 3.83 2.26
C ALA A 78 -1.82 5.01 3.02
N VAL A 79 -1.18 6.15 2.94
CA VAL A 79 -1.68 7.43 3.46
C VAL A 79 -1.99 8.35 2.29
N VAL A 80 -3.22 8.85 2.25
CA VAL A 80 -3.73 9.70 1.17
C VAL A 80 -4.15 11.08 1.71
N PRO A 81 -4.10 12.13 0.88
CA PRO A 81 -4.36 13.49 1.36
C PRO A 81 -5.83 13.79 1.66
N SER A 82 -6.78 13.09 1.04
CA SER A 82 -8.21 13.35 1.22
C SER A 82 -9.07 12.08 1.18
N GLU A 83 -10.35 12.22 1.57
CA GLU A 83 -11.33 11.15 1.47
C GLU A 83 -11.59 10.74 0.01
N ASP A 84 -11.60 11.70 -0.92
CA ASP A 84 -11.79 11.44 -2.35
C ASP A 84 -10.61 10.60 -2.90
N ASP A 85 -9.37 10.94 -2.55
CA ASP A 85 -8.18 10.16 -2.91
C ASP A 85 -8.24 8.73 -2.31
N ALA A 86 -8.78 8.59 -1.10
CA ALA A 86 -8.97 7.28 -0.50
C ALA A 86 -9.98 6.42 -1.28
N PHE A 87 -11.06 7.01 -1.78
CA PHE A 87 -12.03 6.30 -2.63
C PHE A 87 -11.44 5.94 -3.98
N ASP A 88 -10.62 6.81 -4.58
CA ASP A 88 -9.97 6.53 -5.85
C ASP A 88 -8.95 5.40 -5.68
N MET A 89 -8.11 5.44 -4.66
CA MET A 89 -7.18 4.35 -4.35
C MET A 89 -7.89 3.00 -4.12
N VAL A 90 -9.08 3.00 -3.48
CA VAL A 90 -9.87 1.76 -3.34
C VAL A 90 -10.33 1.24 -4.69
N ARG A 91 -10.76 2.11 -5.61
CA ARG A 91 -11.17 1.70 -6.96
C ARG A 91 -9.99 1.11 -7.73
N ASP A 92 -8.83 1.76 -7.66
CA ASP A 92 -7.60 1.29 -8.30
C ASP A 92 -7.18 -0.08 -7.75
N LEU A 93 -7.21 -0.27 -6.44
CA LEU A 93 -6.96 -1.59 -5.83
C LEU A 93 -7.95 -2.66 -6.30
N LEU A 94 -9.24 -2.33 -6.37
CA LEU A 94 -10.27 -3.28 -6.81
C LEU A 94 -10.15 -3.61 -8.29
N ASP A 95 -9.59 -2.73 -9.11
CA ASP A 95 -9.29 -3.00 -10.51
C ASP A 95 -8.12 -3.97 -10.70
N HIS A 96 -7.31 -4.20 -9.66
CA HIS A 96 -6.22 -5.17 -9.65
C HIS A 96 -6.59 -6.50 -8.96
N LEU A 97 -7.58 -6.51 -8.08
CA LEU A 97 -7.88 -7.64 -7.22
C LEU A 97 -9.08 -8.45 -7.71
N PRO A 98 -9.05 -9.79 -7.57
CA PRO A 98 -10.24 -10.61 -7.83
C PRO A 98 -11.32 -10.31 -6.78
N LEU A 99 -12.59 -10.44 -7.14
CA LEU A 99 -13.70 -10.28 -6.20
C LEU A 99 -13.74 -11.38 -5.14
N THR A 100 -13.34 -12.58 -5.51
CA THR A 100 -13.20 -13.70 -4.59
C THR A 100 -11.95 -14.53 -4.91
N CYS A 101 -11.51 -15.36 -3.97
CA CYS A 101 -10.39 -16.28 -4.18
C CYS A 101 -10.66 -17.39 -5.22
N PHE A 102 -11.84 -17.44 -5.79
CA PHE A 102 -12.24 -18.38 -6.85
C PHE A 102 -12.28 -17.73 -8.23
N ASP A 103 -12.15 -16.40 -8.27
CA ASP A 103 -12.15 -15.61 -9.49
C ASP A 103 -10.71 -15.32 -9.93
N GLU A 104 -10.52 -15.00 -11.19
CA GLU A 104 -9.29 -14.42 -11.69
C GLU A 104 -9.31 -12.88 -11.47
N SER A 105 -8.14 -12.26 -11.43
CA SER A 105 -8.04 -10.81 -11.40
C SER A 105 -8.64 -10.22 -12.68
N PRO A 106 -9.18 -8.98 -12.63
CA PRO A 106 -9.66 -8.29 -13.82
C PRO A 106 -8.55 -8.20 -14.88
N GLU A 107 -8.91 -8.49 -16.13
CA GLU A 107 -8.03 -8.32 -17.27
C GLU A 107 -8.40 -7.04 -18.02
N PHE A 108 -7.40 -6.28 -18.43
CA PHE A 108 -7.52 -5.07 -19.23
C PHE A 108 -6.95 -5.30 -20.62
N ALA A 109 -7.28 -4.41 -21.56
CA ALA A 109 -6.67 -4.49 -22.87
C ALA A 109 -5.16 -4.20 -22.74
N ALA A 110 -4.35 -5.13 -23.28
CA ALA A 110 -2.91 -4.89 -23.36
C ALA A 110 -2.61 -3.64 -24.20
N PRO A 111 -1.54 -2.88 -23.87
CA PRO A 111 -1.07 -1.81 -24.74
C PRO A 111 -0.85 -2.29 -26.17
N SER A 112 -1.11 -1.43 -27.16
CA SER A 112 -1.04 -1.79 -28.59
C SER A 112 0.37 -2.11 -29.11
N ASP A 113 1.38 -1.80 -28.31
CA ASP A 113 2.80 -1.97 -28.55
C ASP A 113 3.46 -3.04 -27.65
N ALA A 114 2.64 -3.84 -27.00
CA ALA A 114 3.08 -4.99 -26.18
C ALA A 114 3.81 -6.10 -26.97
N GLU A 115 4.32 -5.81 -28.18
CA GLU A 115 5.33 -6.66 -28.80
C GLU A 115 6.59 -6.62 -27.93
N VAL A 116 7.07 -7.79 -27.52
CA VAL A 116 8.34 -7.96 -26.81
C VAL A 116 9.48 -7.42 -27.71
N ALA A 117 9.59 -6.10 -27.76
CA ALA A 117 10.73 -5.43 -28.34
C ALA A 117 11.88 -5.49 -27.32
N GLU A 118 13.12 -5.65 -27.81
CA GLU A 118 14.28 -5.36 -26.99
C GLU A 118 14.19 -3.89 -26.59
N ASP A 119 13.94 -3.63 -25.31
CA ASP A 119 13.90 -2.29 -24.78
C ASP A 119 15.34 -1.83 -24.49
N GLU A 120 15.84 -0.88 -25.30
CA GLU A 120 17.18 -0.34 -25.15
C GLU A 120 17.33 0.42 -23.82
N ASP A 121 16.24 1.02 -23.31
CA ASP A 121 16.25 1.77 -22.05
C ASP A 121 16.40 0.80 -20.86
N LEU A 122 15.70 -0.34 -20.88
CA LEU A 122 15.88 -1.40 -19.88
C LEU A 122 17.29 -1.98 -19.91
N ASN A 123 17.87 -2.17 -21.10
CA ASN A 123 19.25 -2.64 -21.23
C ASN A 123 20.28 -1.64 -20.67
N ALA A 124 19.96 -0.34 -20.70
CA ALA A 124 20.81 0.74 -20.19
C ALA A 124 20.51 1.12 -18.73
N PHE A 125 19.46 0.55 -18.12
CA PHE A 125 18.99 0.93 -16.79
C PHE A 125 20.01 0.69 -15.68
N MET A 126 20.73 -0.42 -15.75
CA MET A 126 21.69 -0.78 -14.70
C MET A 126 22.95 0.07 -14.80
N PRO A 127 23.37 0.74 -13.70
CA PRO A 127 24.60 1.53 -13.71
C PRO A 127 25.84 0.65 -13.94
N ASP A 128 26.81 1.17 -14.69
CA ASP A 128 28.10 0.49 -14.93
C ASP A 128 28.93 0.34 -13.64
N ASP A 129 28.78 1.28 -12.69
CA ASP A 129 29.41 1.21 -11.39
C ASP A 129 28.61 0.30 -10.45
N THR A 130 29.19 -0.82 -10.07
CA THR A 130 28.57 -1.80 -9.16
C THR A 130 28.27 -1.28 -7.76
N ASN A 131 28.79 -0.11 -7.39
CA ASN A 131 28.51 0.55 -6.11
C ASN A 131 27.47 1.69 -6.25
N ALA A 132 27.02 2.00 -7.46
CA ALA A 132 25.96 2.96 -7.67
C ALA A 132 24.60 2.36 -7.31
N GLY A 133 23.83 3.09 -6.51
CA GLY A 133 22.43 2.76 -6.25
C GLY A 133 21.56 3.14 -7.45
N TYR A 134 20.42 2.47 -7.57
CA TYR A 134 19.35 2.81 -8.53
C TYR A 134 18.01 2.67 -7.84
N ASP A 135 17.01 3.40 -8.33
CA ASP A 135 15.65 3.25 -7.83
C ASP A 135 14.98 2.05 -8.52
N MET A 136 14.62 1.05 -7.74
CA MET A 136 13.94 -0.12 -8.26
C MET A 136 12.53 0.21 -8.75
N MET A 137 11.88 1.26 -8.20
CA MET A 137 10.56 1.68 -8.66
C MET A 137 10.58 2.14 -10.12
N ASP A 138 11.64 2.86 -10.52
CA ASP A 138 11.81 3.27 -11.93
C ASP A 138 11.87 2.06 -12.87
N LEU A 139 12.53 0.98 -12.45
CA LEU A 139 12.56 -0.27 -13.23
C LEU A 139 11.18 -0.94 -13.29
N LEU A 140 10.48 -1.02 -12.17
CA LEU A 140 9.16 -1.64 -12.12
C LEU A 140 8.14 -0.87 -12.97
N THR A 141 8.23 0.46 -12.96
CA THR A 141 7.39 1.33 -13.80
C THR A 141 7.61 1.09 -15.29
N GLN A 142 8.86 0.88 -15.71
CA GLN A 142 9.17 0.54 -17.11
C GLN A 142 8.73 -0.87 -17.52
N LEU A 143 8.62 -1.79 -16.56
CA LEU A 143 8.16 -3.17 -16.81
C LEU A 143 6.63 -3.28 -16.85
N GLY A 144 5.93 -2.37 -16.19
CA GLY A 144 4.47 -2.35 -16.11
C GLY A 144 3.81 -1.70 -17.33
N ASP A 145 2.57 -2.06 -17.57
CA ASP A 145 1.74 -1.42 -18.58
C ASP A 145 1.38 0.00 -18.13
N ASP A 146 1.51 0.98 -19.03
CA ASP A 146 1.04 2.37 -18.85
C ASP A 146 1.49 3.06 -17.54
N GLU A 147 2.62 2.63 -16.96
CA GLU A 147 3.13 3.12 -15.66
C GLU A 147 2.13 2.91 -14.49
N ASP A 148 1.19 1.97 -14.64
CA ASP A 148 0.12 1.69 -13.68
C ASP A 148 0.65 0.83 -12.53
N LEU A 149 1.28 1.48 -11.54
CA LEU A 149 1.76 0.84 -10.32
C LEU A 149 1.10 1.42 -9.06
N ILE A 150 0.65 0.54 -8.19
CA ILE A 150 0.14 0.87 -6.86
C ILE A 150 1.11 0.32 -5.83
N GLU A 151 1.93 1.18 -5.25
CA GLU A 151 2.81 0.78 -4.14
C GLU A 151 2.03 0.65 -2.84
N ILE A 152 2.32 -0.41 -2.10
CA ILE A 152 1.72 -0.72 -0.82
C ILE A 152 2.80 -0.63 0.27
N GLN A 153 2.52 0.12 1.33
CA GLN A 153 3.44 0.32 2.46
C GLN A 153 4.76 1.02 2.07
N GLU A 154 4.69 2.01 1.18
CA GLU A 154 5.84 2.78 0.67
C GLU A 154 6.83 3.20 1.76
N ASN A 155 6.33 3.70 2.89
CA ASN A 155 7.16 4.22 3.99
C ASN A 155 7.48 3.17 5.07
N PHE A 156 7.01 1.93 4.93
CA PHE A 156 7.37 0.82 5.82
C PHE A 156 8.44 -0.06 5.19
N ALA A 157 9.62 -0.10 5.80
CA ALA A 157 10.77 -0.85 5.29
C ALA A 157 11.11 -0.52 3.82
N PRO A 158 11.46 0.74 3.50
CA PRO A 158 11.61 1.25 2.12
C PRO A 158 12.73 0.59 1.31
N ASN A 159 13.49 -0.31 1.91
CA ASN A 159 14.42 -1.21 1.23
C ASN A 159 13.74 -2.37 0.49
N MET A 160 12.42 -2.50 0.62
CA MET A 160 11.59 -3.47 -0.09
C MET A 160 10.38 -2.75 -0.68
N ILE A 161 10.19 -2.90 -1.98
CA ILE A 161 9.01 -2.42 -2.68
C ILE A 161 8.01 -3.57 -2.77
N THR A 162 6.77 -3.29 -2.42
CA THR A 162 5.62 -4.17 -2.69
C THR A 162 4.58 -3.37 -3.46
N ALA A 163 4.24 -3.82 -4.67
CA ALA A 163 3.33 -3.09 -5.54
C ALA A 163 2.43 -4.03 -6.35
N PHE A 164 1.30 -3.51 -6.77
CA PHE A 164 0.50 -4.09 -7.86
C PHE A 164 0.72 -3.29 -9.13
N GLY A 165 0.66 -3.96 -10.26
CA GLY A 165 0.68 -3.37 -11.58
C GLY A 165 0.15 -4.35 -12.61
N ARG A 166 0.28 -4.02 -13.90
CA ARG A 166 -0.14 -4.89 -14.98
C ARG A 166 1.01 -5.18 -15.94
N ILE A 167 0.99 -6.38 -16.50
CA ILE A 167 1.83 -6.78 -17.63
C ILE A 167 0.93 -7.51 -18.62
N ASP A 168 0.87 -7.02 -19.85
CA ASP A 168 0.00 -7.56 -20.92
C ASP A 168 -1.48 -7.59 -20.48
N GLY A 169 -1.93 -6.52 -19.81
CA GLY A 169 -3.29 -6.36 -19.29
C GLY A 169 -3.62 -7.21 -18.05
N LYS A 170 -2.68 -7.98 -17.53
CA LYS A 170 -2.89 -8.89 -16.39
C LYS A 170 -2.26 -8.35 -15.12
N THR A 171 -2.98 -8.43 -14.01
CA THR A 171 -2.45 -8.01 -12.72
C THR A 171 -1.26 -8.86 -12.29
N VAL A 172 -0.20 -8.18 -11.88
CA VAL A 172 1.03 -8.74 -11.33
C VAL A 172 1.33 -8.08 -9.98
N GLY A 173 1.69 -8.90 -8.98
CA GLY A 173 2.24 -8.41 -7.73
C GLY A 173 3.77 -8.36 -7.80
N PHE A 174 4.35 -7.20 -7.55
CA PHE A 174 5.78 -6.99 -7.49
C PHE A 174 6.28 -7.06 -6.05
N VAL A 175 7.38 -7.75 -5.84
CA VAL A 175 8.15 -7.75 -4.59
C VAL A 175 9.61 -7.59 -4.98
N ALA A 176 10.18 -6.45 -4.69
CA ALA A 176 11.54 -6.12 -5.11
C ALA A 176 12.35 -5.48 -3.97
N ASN A 177 13.65 -5.73 -3.96
CA ASN A 177 14.54 -4.98 -3.09
C ASN A 177 14.92 -3.65 -3.73
N ASN A 178 14.91 -2.58 -2.94
CA ASN A 178 15.36 -1.26 -3.37
C ASN A 178 16.77 -1.00 -2.83
N PRO A 179 17.80 -0.92 -3.69
CA PRO A 179 19.18 -0.69 -3.28
C PRO A 179 19.52 0.79 -2.99
N MET A 180 18.55 1.66 -3.04
CA MET A 180 18.68 3.08 -2.73
C MET A 180 19.00 3.35 -1.25
#